data_c64b8e32592b98281eea1a1077d2833a
#
_entry.id   c64b8e32592b98281eea1a1077d2833a
#
_cell.length_a   1.000
_cell.length_b   1.000
_cell.length_c   1.000
_cell.angle_alpha   90.00
_cell.angle_beta   90.00
_cell.angle_gamma   90.00
#
_symmetry.space_group_name_H-M   'P 1'
#
loop_
_entity.id
_entity.type
_entity.pdbx_description
1 polymer ?
#
loop_
_entity_poly.entity_id
_entity_poly.type
_entity_poly.pdbx_seq_one_letter_code
_entity_poly.pdbx_strand_id
1 'polypeptide(L)'
;MTSHVRFVVADVEQSGEGRRVASAAMGQMSLFSAGAREPMLVDLEGLLAGPGQVVRRGESARVSVVVTTGWRADALAAEMTSLGVEAQTEPADPANPGGQSVTVRTPWLTELLEVANRWTLGAVKVPPAGWVLDGGRLRWWCLSAGSGPEAGQPAMYTLALGASDEPAWGAVGAALAAAGIAGVLVGPRADGPAYRIVGQRRLARLRELVGEAPDGVPAQAWPPGPLDAVQQQGET
;
A
#
# COMPACT_ATOMS: atom_id res chain seq x y z
N MET A 1 -43.66 -37.80 24.85
CA MET A 1 -43.35 -38.53 23.61
C MET A 1 -42.00 -37.99 23.11
N THR A 2 -40.93 -38.72 23.41
CA THR A 2 -39.55 -38.31 23.21
C THR A 2 -39.03 -39.09 22.02
N SER A 3 -38.77 -38.41 20.88
CA SER A 3 -38.16 -39.04 19.72
C SER A 3 -36.65 -38.91 19.77
N HIS A 4 -35.95 -40.05 19.92
CA HIS A 4 -34.51 -40.17 19.79
C HIS A 4 -34.15 -40.37 18.33
N VAL A 5 -33.33 -39.49 17.79
CA VAL A 5 -32.68 -39.69 16.51
C VAL A 5 -31.32 -40.36 16.77
N ARG A 6 -31.14 -41.54 16.22
CA ARG A 6 -29.95 -42.39 16.34
C ARG A 6 -29.04 -42.10 15.13
N PHE A 7 -27.85 -41.54 15.35
CA PHE A 7 -26.82 -41.48 14.32
C PHE A 7 -26.12 -42.85 14.15
N VAL A 8 -26.14 -43.34 12.93
CA VAL A 8 -25.35 -44.51 12.52
C VAL A 8 -23.99 -44.04 12.10
N VAL A 9 -22.96 -44.51 12.79
CA VAL A 9 -21.55 -44.34 12.42
C VAL A 9 -21.23 -45.48 11.46
N ALA A 10 -20.86 -45.19 10.22
CA ALA A 10 -20.29 -46.15 9.29
C ALA A 10 -18.75 -46.09 9.38
N ASP A 11 -18.15 -47.17 9.84
CA ASP A 11 -16.73 -47.48 9.70
C ASP A 11 -16.39 -47.59 8.23
N VAL A 12 -15.37 -46.87 7.78
CA VAL A 12 -14.67 -47.13 6.52
C VAL A 12 -13.19 -47.27 6.82
N GLU A 13 -12.70 -48.48 6.58
CA GLU A 13 -11.32 -48.90 6.75
C GLU A 13 -10.31 -48.12 5.90
N GLN A 14 -9.13 -48.13 6.41
CA GLN A 14 -7.86 -47.54 5.97
C GLN A 14 -7.45 -48.01 4.56
N SER A 15 -7.02 -47.07 3.75
CA SER A 15 -5.98 -47.31 2.75
C SER A 15 -5.08 -46.06 2.74
N GLY A 16 -3.82 -46.31 3.08
CA GLY A 16 -2.82 -45.26 3.26
C GLY A 16 -2.38 -44.66 1.94
N GLU A 17 -2.42 -43.35 1.90
CA GLU A 17 -1.53 -42.53 1.05
C GLU A 17 -1.43 -41.14 1.67
N GLY A 18 -0.19 -40.75 1.94
CA GLY A 18 0.14 -39.56 2.74
C GLY A 18 -0.31 -38.26 2.09
N ARG A 19 -1.51 -37.84 2.42
CA ARG A 19 -1.98 -36.49 2.14
C ARG A 19 -1.47 -35.58 3.26
N ARG A 20 -0.33 -34.92 3.01
CA ARG A 20 0.09 -33.77 3.83
C ARG A 20 -1.03 -32.74 3.81
N VAL A 21 -1.79 -32.69 4.87
CA VAL A 21 -2.71 -31.58 5.14
C VAL A 21 -1.82 -30.36 5.32
N ALA A 22 -1.78 -29.48 4.32
CA ALA A 22 -1.24 -28.15 4.49
C ALA A 22 -2.10 -27.47 5.56
N SER A 23 -1.58 -27.41 6.78
CA SER A 23 -2.13 -26.57 7.84
C SER A 23 -2.01 -25.13 7.34
N ALA A 24 -3.10 -24.59 6.82
CA ALA A 24 -3.20 -23.17 6.59
C ALA A 24 -3.06 -22.52 7.96
N ALA A 25 -1.87 -21.98 8.26
CA ALA A 25 -1.68 -21.09 9.37
C ALA A 25 -2.58 -19.88 9.13
N MET A 26 -3.76 -19.88 9.75
CA MET A 26 -4.59 -18.68 9.85
C MET A 26 -3.80 -17.69 10.70
N GLY A 27 -2.94 -16.92 10.05
CA GLY A 27 -2.25 -15.81 10.67
C GLY A 27 -3.28 -14.88 11.26
N GLN A 28 -3.13 -14.53 12.51
CA GLN A 28 -3.96 -13.52 13.17
C GLN A 28 -3.78 -12.20 12.41
N MET A 29 -4.78 -11.79 11.63
CA MET A 29 -4.74 -10.53 10.91
C MET A 29 -4.84 -9.37 11.90
N SER A 30 -3.97 -8.37 11.75
CA SER A 30 -4.06 -7.14 12.51
C SER A 30 -5.33 -6.39 12.13
N LEU A 31 -6.04 -5.85 13.11
CA LEU A 31 -7.21 -4.96 12.91
C LEU A 31 -6.89 -3.71 12.06
N PHE A 32 -5.62 -3.38 11.91
CA PHE A 32 -5.13 -2.26 11.11
C PHE A 32 -4.60 -2.67 9.75
N SER A 33 -4.67 -3.95 9.38
CA SER A 33 -4.24 -4.42 8.05
C SER A 33 -5.19 -3.96 6.95
N ALA A 34 -4.70 -3.85 5.72
CA ALA A 34 -5.51 -3.52 4.56
C ALA A 34 -6.66 -4.50 4.33
N GLY A 35 -6.50 -5.78 4.69
CA GLY A 35 -7.53 -6.80 4.60
C GLY A 35 -8.50 -6.85 5.78
N ALA A 36 -8.36 -5.98 6.80
CA ALA A 36 -9.23 -6.00 7.99
C ALA A 36 -10.60 -5.32 7.74
N ARG A 37 -10.73 -4.53 6.71
CA ARG A 37 -11.97 -3.86 6.28
C ARG A 37 -12.02 -3.73 4.77
N GLU A 38 -13.18 -3.44 4.25
CA GLU A 38 -13.33 -3.12 2.83
C GLU A 38 -12.58 -1.82 2.48
N PRO A 39 -11.98 -1.74 1.27
CA PRO A 39 -11.34 -0.52 0.78
C PRO A 39 -12.34 0.65 0.71
N MET A 40 -11.88 1.86 1.03
CA MET A 40 -12.70 3.08 1.01
C MET A 40 -11.97 4.21 0.30
N LEU A 41 -12.72 5.18 -0.24
CA LEU A 41 -12.14 6.36 -0.92
C LEU A 41 -11.15 7.14 -0.04
N VAL A 42 -11.35 7.15 1.27
CA VAL A 42 -10.41 7.79 2.21
C VAL A 42 -9.04 7.12 2.24
N ASP A 43 -8.89 5.89 1.75
CA ASP A 43 -7.60 5.22 1.67
C ASP A 43 -6.67 5.86 0.63
N LEU A 44 -7.23 6.61 -0.32
CA LEU A 44 -6.46 7.44 -1.26
C LEU A 44 -5.61 8.50 -0.56
N GLU A 45 -5.85 8.79 0.72
CA GLU A 45 -4.93 9.59 1.55
C GLU A 45 -3.51 9.00 1.61
N GLY A 46 -3.37 7.69 1.38
CA GLY A 46 -2.07 7.05 1.23
C GLY A 46 -1.24 7.58 0.05
N LEU A 47 -1.88 7.98 -1.05
CA LEU A 47 -1.21 8.67 -2.15
C LEU A 47 -0.66 10.02 -1.70
N LEU A 48 -1.40 10.73 -0.81
CA LEU A 48 -1.02 12.05 -0.29
C LEU A 48 0.11 11.96 0.74
N ALA A 49 0.27 10.84 1.43
CA ALA A 49 1.45 10.59 2.25
C ALA A 49 2.74 10.54 1.43
N GLY A 50 2.64 10.07 0.20
CA GLY A 50 3.69 10.03 -0.82
C GLY A 50 3.67 11.24 -1.76
N PRO A 51 4.06 11.05 -3.04
CA PRO A 51 4.13 12.12 -4.04
C PRO A 51 2.76 12.53 -4.62
N GLY A 52 1.66 11.90 -4.20
CA GLY A 52 0.32 12.23 -4.67
C GLY A 52 -0.11 13.66 -4.31
N GLN A 53 -1.01 14.20 -5.12
CA GLN A 53 -1.55 15.55 -4.98
C GLN A 53 -3.08 15.50 -4.95
N VAL A 54 -3.68 16.48 -4.27
CA VAL A 54 -5.12 16.68 -4.26
C VAL A 54 -5.45 18.10 -4.69
N VAL A 55 -6.44 18.23 -5.58
CA VAL A 55 -6.88 19.53 -6.11
C VAL A 55 -8.38 19.65 -5.94
N ARG A 56 -8.84 20.84 -5.56
CA ARG A 56 -10.26 21.20 -5.45
C ARG A 56 -10.75 21.98 -6.66
N ARG A 57 -12.01 21.78 -7.03
CA ARG A 57 -12.72 22.57 -8.03
C ARG A 57 -14.20 22.66 -7.67
N GLY A 58 -14.61 23.83 -7.14
CA GLY A 58 -15.95 24.00 -6.61
C GLY A 58 -16.21 23.03 -5.45
N GLU A 59 -17.27 22.25 -5.54
CA GLU A 59 -17.68 21.25 -4.55
C GLU A 59 -17.15 19.84 -4.83
N SER A 60 -16.11 19.72 -5.64
CA SER A 60 -15.46 18.45 -5.94
C SER A 60 -13.95 18.55 -5.80
N ALA A 61 -13.33 17.39 -5.62
CA ALA A 61 -11.88 17.26 -5.60
C ALA A 61 -11.45 16.03 -6.40
N ARG A 62 -10.18 15.97 -6.75
CA ARG A 62 -9.55 14.79 -7.33
C ARG A 62 -8.18 14.57 -6.72
N VAL A 63 -7.79 13.32 -6.61
CA VAL A 63 -6.44 12.89 -6.22
C VAL A 63 -5.72 12.43 -7.48
N SER A 64 -4.43 12.74 -7.56
CA SER A 64 -3.55 12.34 -8.67
C SER A 64 -2.16 11.98 -8.17
N VAL A 65 -1.48 11.10 -8.90
CA VAL A 65 -0.09 10.75 -8.67
C VAL A 65 0.61 10.52 -10.01
N VAL A 66 1.87 10.93 -10.11
CA VAL A 66 2.73 10.64 -11.25
C VAL A 66 3.55 9.40 -10.92
N VAL A 67 3.53 8.42 -11.82
CA VAL A 67 4.31 7.19 -11.71
C VAL A 67 5.19 7.00 -12.96
N THR A 68 6.33 6.32 -12.79
CA THR A 68 7.33 6.18 -13.85
C THR A 68 7.36 4.80 -14.49
N THR A 69 6.48 3.89 -14.08
CA THR A 69 6.41 2.53 -14.62
C THR A 69 4.97 2.17 -14.98
N GLY A 70 4.78 1.51 -16.12
CA GLY A 70 3.45 1.13 -16.60
C GLY A 70 2.69 0.27 -15.62
N TRP A 71 3.34 -0.75 -15.03
CA TRP A 71 2.69 -1.63 -14.06
C TRP A 71 2.08 -0.88 -12.86
N ARG A 72 2.71 0.24 -12.41
CA ARG A 72 2.13 1.06 -11.33
C ARG A 72 0.85 1.75 -11.76
N ALA A 73 0.83 2.27 -12.99
CA ALA A 73 -0.36 2.90 -13.53
C ALA A 73 -1.51 1.89 -13.63
N ASP A 74 -1.22 0.69 -14.15
CA ASP A 74 -2.21 -0.39 -14.30
C ASP A 74 -2.73 -0.88 -12.95
N ALA A 75 -1.84 -1.11 -11.98
CA ALA A 75 -2.21 -1.56 -10.65
C ALA A 75 -3.01 -0.49 -9.87
N LEU A 76 -2.63 0.79 -9.96
CA LEU A 76 -3.39 1.88 -9.36
C LEU A 76 -4.78 2.02 -9.98
N ALA A 77 -4.90 1.88 -11.30
CA ALA A 77 -6.17 1.92 -12.00
C ALA A 77 -7.08 0.75 -11.58
N ALA A 78 -6.53 -0.46 -11.47
CA ALA A 78 -7.26 -1.64 -11.00
C ALA A 78 -7.76 -1.48 -9.55
N GLU A 79 -6.89 -1.01 -8.65
CA GLU A 79 -7.28 -0.75 -7.25
C GLU A 79 -8.32 0.39 -7.15
N MET A 80 -8.25 1.45 -7.98
CA MET A 80 -9.30 2.48 -8.04
C MET A 80 -10.62 1.90 -8.53
N THR A 81 -10.59 1.00 -9.51
CA THR A 81 -11.79 0.30 -9.99
C THR A 81 -12.45 -0.51 -8.87
N SER A 82 -11.69 -1.14 -7.98
CA SER A 82 -12.22 -1.85 -6.81
C SER A 82 -12.93 -0.93 -5.81
N LEU A 83 -12.60 0.37 -5.81
CA LEU A 83 -13.32 1.41 -5.06
C LEU A 83 -14.57 1.93 -5.79
N GLY A 84 -14.90 1.42 -6.98
CA GLY A 84 -15.94 1.95 -7.83
C GLY A 84 -15.55 3.27 -8.54
N VAL A 85 -14.27 3.56 -8.64
CA VAL A 85 -13.73 4.79 -9.26
C VAL A 85 -13.03 4.43 -10.57
N GLU A 86 -13.51 4.99 -11.68
CA GLU A 86 -12.85 4.87 -12.97
C GLU A 86 -11.62 5.79 -13.03
N ALA A 87 -10.42 5.19 -12.99
CA ALA A 87 -9.17 5.93 -13.06
C ALA A 87 -8.98 6.56 -14.45
N GLN A 88 -8.42 7.76 -14.46
CA GLN A 88 -7.97 8.44 -15.68
C GLN A 88 -6.44 8.39 -15.74
N THR A 89 -5.89 7.93 -16.86
CA THR A 89 -4.45 7.86 -17.10
C THR A 89 -4.07 8.72 -18.30
N GLU A 90 -3.00 9.49 -18.18
CA GLU A 90 -2.49 10.34 -19.26
C GLU A 90 -0.97 10.49 -19.13
N PRO A 91 -0.23 10.77 -20.22
CA PRO A 91 1.18 11.13 -20.12
C PRO A 91 1.38 12.28 -19.13
N ALA A 92 2.38 12.16 -18.25
CA ALA A 92 2.65 13.19 -17.24
C ALA A 92 3.18 14.48 -17.89
N ASP A 93 3.88 14.36 -19.01
CA ASP A 93 4.30 15.47 -19.86
C ASP A 93 3.58 15.41 -21.20
N PRO A 94 2.61 16.28 -21.45
CA PRO A 94 1.89 16.33 -22.73
C PRO A 94 2.80 16.65 -23.94
N ALA A 95 3.95 17.31 -23.72
CA ALA A 95 4.93 17.60 -24.76
C ALA A 95 5.79 16.38 -25.12
N ASN A 96 5.82 15.37 -24.25
CA ASN A 96 6.51 14.10 -24.47
C ASN A 96 5.61 12.89 -24.17
N PRO A 97 4.60 12.64 -25.02
CA PRO A 97 3.63 11.56 -24.78
C PRO A 97 4.23 10.15 -24.84
N GLY A 98 5.44 10.00 -25.39
CA GLY A 98 6.22 8.74 -25.34
C GLY A 98 7.11 8.61 -24.12
N GLY A 99 7.08 9.56 -23.18
CA GLY A 99 7.79 9.49 -21.91
C GLY A 99 7.26 8.37 -21.01
N GLN A 100 8.13 7.88 -20.12
CA GLN A 100 7.77 6.77 -19.21
C GLN A 100 6.84 7.21 -18.07
N SER A 101 6.71 8.51 -17.81
CA SER A 101 5.90 9.03 -16.70
C SER A 101 4.43 9.17 -17.06
N VAL A 102 3.58 8.59 -16.24
CA VAL A 102 2.13 8.58 -16.40
C VAL A 102 1.48 9.22 -15.18
N THR A 103 0.53 10.12 -15.39
CA THR A 103 -0.36 10.63 -14.35
C THR A 103 -1.55 9.67 -14.23
N VAL A 104 -1.77 9.15 -13.03
CA VAL A 104 -2.98 8.41 -12.66
C VAL A 104 -3.79 9.28 -11.72
N ARG A 105 -5.09 9.45 -12.00
CA ARG A 105 -5.96 10.32 -11.22
C ARG A 105 -7.39 9.80 -11.14
N THR A 106 -8.09 10.20 -10.10
CA THR A 106 -9.54 10.02 -10.00
C THR A 106 -10.27 11.00 -10.93
N PRO A 107 -11.52 10.75 -11.30
CA PRO A 107 -12.40 11.81 -11.76
C PRO A 107 -12.60 12.88 -10.66
N TRP A 108 -13.32 13.95 -10.99
CA TRP A 108 -13.76 14.92 -9.99
C TRP A 108 -14.90 14.32 -9.18
N LEU A 109 -14.69 14.12 -7.86
CA LEU A 109 -15.63 13.49 -6.96
C LEU A 109 -15.96 14.44 -5.80
N THR A 110 -17.24 14.55 -5.45
CA THR A 110 -17.70 15.33 -4.30
C THR A 110 -17.23 14.69 -2.99
N GLU A 111 -17.18 13.36 -2.96
CA GLU A 111 -16.74 12.56 -1.81
C GLU A 111 -15.27 12.80 -1.43
N LEU A 112 -14.44 13.26 -2.37
CA LEU A 112 -13.05 13.61 -2.10
C LEU A 112 -12.86 15.04 -1.57
N LEU A 113 -13.93 15.85 -1.50
CA LEU A 113 -13.84 17.23 -1.02
C LEU A 113 -13.37 17.29 0.45
N GLU A 114 -13.86 16.37 1.28
CA GLU A 114 -13.44 16.27 2.67
C GLU A 114 -11.95 15.92 2.79
N VAL A 115 -11.47 14.97 2.01
CA VAL A 115 -10.04 14.60 1.94
C VAL A 115 -9.23 15.83 1.55
N ALA A 116 -9.63 16.56 0.50
CA ALA A 116 -8.94 17.76 0.05
C ALA A 116 -8.90 18.85 1.13
N ASN A 117 -10.03 19.09 1.81
CA ASN A 117 -10.12 20.10 2.86
C ASN A 117 -9.23 19.78 4.06
N ARG A 118 -9.08 18.50 4.40
CA ARG A 118 -8.24 18.06 5.52
C ARG A 118 -6.75 18.09 5.18
N TRP A 119 -6.39 17.82 3.92
CA TRP A 119 -5.00 17.66 3.48
C TRP A 119 -4.37 18.92 2.91
N THR A 120 -5.10 20.03 2.83
CA THR A 120 -4.56 21.28 2.27
C THR A 120 -4.74 22.47 3.22
N LEU A 121 -3.67 23.21 3.42
CA LEU A 121 -3.68 24.53 4.04
C LEU A 121 -3.29 25.57 2.97
N GLY A 122 -4.29 26.23 2.40
CA GLY A 122 -4.08 27.02 1.20
C GLY A 122 -3.65 26.15 0.01
N ALA A 123 -2.47 26.42 -0.55
CA ALA A 123 -1.88 25.63 -1.64
C ALA A 123 -0.90 24.55 -1.15
N VAL A 124 -0.66 24.45 0.16
CA VAL A 124 0.31 23.51 0.73
C VAL A 124 -0.37 22.24 1.18
N LYS A 125 0.22 21.11 0.82
CA LYS A 125 -0.21 19.80 1.31
C LYS A 125 0.30 19.58 2.73
N VAL A 126 -0.62 19.32 3.66
CA VAL A 126 -0.32 19.09 5.08
C VAL A 126 -1.19 17.94 5.60
N PRO A 127 -0.60 16.90 6.22
CA PRO A 127 -1.37 15.85 6.86
C PRO A 127 -2.27 16.41 7.96
N PRO A 128 -3.51 15.93 8.11
CA PRO A 128 -4.39 16.37 9.19
C PRO A 128 -3.80 16.07 10.56
N ALA A 129 -4.09 16.92 11.56
CA ALA A 129 -3.73 16.63 12.94
C ALA A 129 -4.36 15.29 13.39
N GLY A 130 -3.56 14.44 14.02
CA GLY A 130 -4.00 13.11 14.44
C GLY A 130 -4.27 12.12 13.31
N TRP A 131 -3.76 12.38 12.10
CA TRP A 131 -3.88 11.45 10.98
C TRP A 131 -3.27 10.09 11.30
N VAL A 132 -4.05 9.04 11.05
CA VAL A 132 -3.64 7.64 11.30
C VAL A 132 -3.30 6.99 9.97
N LEU A 133 -2.11 6.41 9.89
CA LEU A 133 -1.66 5.61 8.76
C LEU A 133 -1.98 4.14 9.04
N ASP A 134 -3.13 3.69 8.56
CA ASP A 134 -3.56 2.29 8.59
C ASP A 134 -3.09 1.51 7.36
N GLY A 135 -3.39 0.22 7.32
CA GLY A 135 -2.97 -0.66 6.22
C GLY A 135 -3.59 -0.28 4.88
N GLY A 136 -4.83 0.21 4.85
CA GLY A 136 -5.49 0.67 3.62
C GLY A 136 -4.72 1.82 2.98
N ARG A 137 -4.45 2.89 3.75
CA ARG A 137 -3.67 4.05 3.30
C ARG A 137 -2.24 3.67 2.94
N LEU A 138 -1.60 2.83 3.76
CA LEU A 138 -0.23 2.40 3.54
C LEU A 138 -0.10 1.58 2.24
N ARG A 139 -1.09 0.76 1.91
CA ARG A 139 -1.17 0.02 0.65
C ARG A 139 -1.11 0.94 -0.57
N TRP A 140 -1.87 2.04 -0.57
CA TRP A 140 -1.84 3.04 -1.65
C TRP A 140 -0.48 3.74 -1.76
N TRP A 141 0.16 4.04 -0.63
CA TRP A 141 1.50 4.62 -0.66
C TRP A 141 2.54 3.64 -1.19
N CYS A 142 2.53 2.37 -0.75
CA CYS A 142 3.40 1.33 -1.28
C CYS A 142 3.22 1.15 -2.79
N LEU A 143 1.97 1.11 -3.25
CA LEU A 143 1.65 0.89 -4.66
C LEU A 143 2.15 2.04 -5.55
N SER A 144 1.98 3.28 -5.11
CA SER A 144 2.38 4.46 -5.90
C SER A 144 3.86 4.76 -5.83
N ALA A 145 4.50 4.57 -4.68
CA ALA A 145 5.82 5.13 -4.40
C ALA A 145 6.72 4.24 -3.51
N GLY A 146 6.35 2.96 -3.34
CA GLY A 146 7.14 1.99 -2.60
C GLY A 146 8.18 1.30 -3.47
N SER A 147 9.34 0.94 -2.90
CA SER A 147 10.36 0.14 -3.57
C SER A 147 11.16 -0.71 -2.58
N GLY A 148 11.43 -1.94 -2.96
CA GLY A 148 12.35 -2.82 -2.25
C GLY A 148 13.82 -2.51 -2.57
N PRO A 149 14.74 -3.30 -2.01
CA PRO A 149 16.16 -3.15 -2.26
C PRO A 149 16.52 -3.58 -3.70
N GLU A 150 17.58 -3.02 -4.22
CA GLU A 150 18.23 -3.56 -5.42
C GLU A 150 18.90 -4.91 -5.12
N ALA A 151 19.16 -5.68 -6.16
CA ALA A 151 19.83 -6.98 -6.03
C ALA A 151 21.15 -6.85 -5.28
N GLY A 152 21.37 -7.70 -4.27
CA GLY A 152 22.57 -7.70 -3.44
C GLY A 152 22.59 -6.65 -2.31
N GLN A 153 21.56 -5.84 -2.16
CA GLN A 153 21.44 -4.92 -1.03
C GLN A 153 20.75 -5.57 0.17
N PRO A 154 21.03 -5.09 1.40
CA PRO A 154 20.33 -5.56 2.61
C PRO A 154 18.82 -5.34 2.52
N ALA A 155 18.06 -6.21 3.19
CA ALA A 155 16.60 -6.11 3.25
C ALA A 155 16.16 -4.75 3.82
N MET A 156 15.50 -3.97 2.98
CA MET A 156 14.91 -2.67 3.30
C MET A 156 13.69 -2.43 2.43
N TYR A 157 12.91 -1.41 2.79
CA TYR A 157 11.83 -0.92 1.94
C TYR A 157 11.81 0.60 2.00
N THR A 158 11.63 1.24 0.87
CA THR A 158 11.67 2.69 0.74
C THR A 158 10.29 3.19 0.31
N LEU A 159 9.79 4.23 0.98
CA LEU A 159 8.56 4.93 0.66
C LEU A 159 8.91 6.35 0.25
N ALA A 160 8.82 6.65 -1.05
CA ALA A 160 9.16 7.96 -1.57
C ALA A 160 8.11 9.01 -1.14
N LEU A 161 8.60 10.23 -0.96
CA LEU A 161 7.83 11.43 -0.59
C LEU A 161 7.76 12.40 -1.78
N GLY A 162 6.79 13.30 -1.77
CA GLY A 162 6.78 14.40 -2.72
C GLY A 162 7.94 15.37 -2.44
N ALA A 163 8.73 15.69 -3.46
CA ALA A 163 9.91 16.54 -3.31
C ALA A 163 9.57 17.98 -2.85
N SER A 164 8.39 18.48 -3.19
CA SER A 164 7.88 19.80 -2.80
C SER A 164 7.08 19.80 -1.50
N ASP A 165 6.92 18.64 -0.84
CA ASP A 165 6.04 18.46 0.31
C ASP A 165 6.80 18.42 1.65
N GLU A 166 7.96 19.07 1.74
CA GLU A 166 8.80 19.09 2.95
C GLU A 166 8.03 19.37 4.24
N PRO A 167 7.06 20.31 4.29
CA PRO A 167 6.26 20.56 5.50
C PRO A 167 5.46 19.33 5.98
N ALA A 168 5.15 18.38 5.10
CA ALA A 168 4.40 17.17 5.44
C ALA A 168 5.28 16.03 5.97
N TRP A 169 6.58 16.01 5.66
CA TRP A 169 7.43 14.85 5.91
C TRP A 169 7.49 14.44 7.38
N GLY A 170 7.65 15.41 8.29
CA GLY A 170 7.73 15.13 9.72
C GLY A 170 6.46 14.43 10.26
N ALA A 171 5.28 14.93 9.89
CA ALA A 171 4.00 14.37 10.32
C ALA A 171 3.77 12.96 9.75
N VAL A 172 4.14 12.74 8.48
CA VAL A 172 4.08 11.42 7.83
C VAL A 172 5.03 10.43 8.52
N GLY A 173 6.25 10.87 8.88
CA GLY A 173 7.19 10.04 9.64
C GLY A 173 6.70 9.68 11.03
N ALA A 174 6.03 10.60 11.72
CA ALA A 174 5.40 10.32 13.01
C ALA A 174 4.27 9.27 12.88
N ALA A 175 3.47 9.35 11.80
CA ALA A 175 2.43 8.36 11.52
C ALA A 175 3.02 6.97 11.21
N LEU A 176 4.14 6.88 10.46
CA LEU A 176 4.88 5.63 10.27
C LEU A 176 5.36 5.04 11.61
N ALA A 177 5.90 5.87 12.48
CA ALA A 177 6.36 5.44 13.80
C ALA A 177 5.20 4.93 14.67
N ALA A 178 4.06 5.62 14.66
CA ALA A 178 2.84 5.22 15.35
C ALA A 178 2.28 3.87 14.83
N ALA A 179 2.42 3.59 13.52
CA ALA A 179 2.06 2.30 12.93
C ALA A 179 3.05 1.16 13.24
N GLY A 180 4.15 1.45 13.95
CA GLY A 180 5.19 0.47 14.33
C GLY A 180 6.21 0.18 13.21
N ILE A 181 6.27 1.03 12.18
CA ILE A 181 7.15 0.89 11.01
C ILE A 181 8.06 2.11 10.81
N ALA A 182 8.54 2.68 11.91
CA ALA A 182 9.43 3.85 11.86
C ALA A 182 10.56 3.66 10.85
N GLY A 183 10.72 4.63 9.96
CA GLY A 183 11.78 4.70 8.96
C GLY A 183 12.76 5.83 9.22
N VAL A 184 13.89 5.81 8.53
CA VAL A 184 14.86 6.90 8.49
C VAL A 184 14.54 7.81 7.30
N LEU A 185 14.39 9.09 7.54
CA LEU A 185 14.22 10.08 6.47
C LEU A 185 15.52 10.20 5.67
N VAL A 186 15.44 9.97 4.37
CA VAL A 186 16.54 10.12 3.41
C VAL A 186 16.29 11.39 2.62
N GLY A 187 17.28 12.26 2.53
CA GLY A 187 17.13 13.55 1.86
C GLY A 187 17.22 13.45 0.33
N PRO A 188 17.00 14.58 -0.38
CA PRO A 188 16.93 14.61 -1.85
C PRO A 188 18.21 14.20 -2.56
N ARG A 189 19.37 14.20 -1.88
CA ARG A 189 20.68 13.82 -2.47
C ARG A 189 20.92 12.31 -2.54
N ALA A 190 20.02 11.51 -1.95
CA ALA A 190 20.11 10.04 -1.90
C ALA A 190 18.85 9.42 -2.53
N ASP A 191 18.65 9.63 -3.83
CA ASP A 191 17.52 9.14 -4.64
C ASP A 191 16.16 9.77 -4.32
N GLY A 192 16.14 11.02 -3.83
CA GLY A 192 14.95 11.78 -3.50
C GLY A 192 14.50 11.64 -2.05
N PRO A 193 13.58 12.50 -1.58
CA PRO A 193 13.07 12.42 -0.22
C PRO A 193 12.25 11.14 -0.06
N ALA A 194 12.60 10.33 0.96
CA ALA A 194 11.92 9.07 1.23
C ALA A 194 12.08 8.65 2.70
N TYR A 195 11.19 7.79 3.18
CA TYR A 195 11.41 7.02 4.39
C TYR A 195 11.96 5.64 4.05
N ARG A 196 13.15 5.33 4.56
CA ARG A 196 13.78 4.01 4.45
C ARG A 196 13.49 3.21 5.71
N ILE A 197 12.78 2.10 5.55
CA ILE A 197 12.39 1.16 6.60
C ILE A 197 13.39 0.01 6.56
N VAL A 198 14.04 -0.27 7.68
CA VAL A 198 15.01 -1.35 7.84
C VAL A 198 14.70 -2.20 9.06
N GLY A 199 15.14 -3.44 9.04
CA GLY A 199 15.00 -4.40 10.12
C GLY A 199 13.78 -5.32 9.96
N GLN A 200 14.03 -6.61 10.14
CA GLN A 200 13.05 -7.69 9.87
C GLN A 200 11.69 -7.47 10.53
N ARG A 201 11.66 -7.04 11.80
CA ARG A 201 10.38 -6.83 12.53
C ARG A 201 9.53 -5.72 11.88
N ARG A 202 10.15 -4.62 11.44
CA ARG A 202 9.43 -3.52 10.79
C ARG A 202 8.97 -3.89 9.40
N LEU A 203 9.80 -4.61 8.64
CA LEU A 203 9.44 -5.11 7.31
C LEU A 203 8.32 -6.13 7.39
N ALA A 204 8.37 -7.08 8.33
CA ALA A 204 7.29 -8.02 8.59
C ALA A 204 5.99 -7.30 8.99
N ARG A 205 6.09 -6.27 9.86
CA ARG A 205 4.94 -5.45 10.23
C ARG A 205 4.36 -4.67 9.05
N LEU A 206 5.24 -4.09 8.21
CA LEU A 206 4.81 -3.41 6.99
C LEU A 206 4.05 -4.37 6.08
N ARG A 207 4.59 -5.57 5.83
CA ARG A 207 3.94 -6.60 5.02
C ARG A 207 2.58 -7.03 5.59
N GLU A 208 2.50 -7.23 6.91
CA GLU A 208 1.25 -7.54 7.59
C GLU A 208 0.19 -6.45 7.37
N LEU A 209 0.57 -5.18 7.47
CA LEU A 209 -0.33 -4.05 7.31
C LEU A 209 -0.85 -3.92 5.88
N VAL A 210 0.02 -4.00 4.88
CA VAL A 210 -0.37 -3.79 3.47
C VAL A 210 -0.98 -5.02 2.81
N GLY A 211 -0.78 -6.21 3.39
CA GLY A 211 -1.29 -7.47 2.84
C GLY A 211 -0.55 -7.91 1.57
N GLU A 212 -1.20 -8.79 0.80
CA GLU A 212 -0.64 -9.31 -0.45
C GLU A 212 -0.54 -8.23 -1.53
N ALA A 213 0.45 -8.39 -2.41
CA ALA A 213 0.61 -7.51 -3.56
C ALA A 213 -0.61 -7.65 -4.50
N PRO A 214 -1.07 -6.55 -5.11
CA PRO A 214 -2.02 -6.64 -6.22
C PRO A 214 -1.42 -7.43 -7.40
N ASP A 215 -2.30 -7.96 -8.24
CA ASP A 215 -1.89 -8.65 -9.47
C ASP A 215 -1.03 -7.73 -10.36
N GLY A 216 0.01 -8.30 -10.95
CA GLY A 216 0.91 -7.56 -11.84
C GLY A 216 1.97 -6.70 -11.15
N VAL A 217 1.94 -6.58 -9.81
CA VAL A 217 2.98 -5.86 -9.06
C VAL A 217 4.22 -6.74 -8.93
N PRO A 218 5.41 -6.28 -9.40
CA PRO A 218 6.64 -7.04 -9.23
C PRO A 218 6.98 -7.29 -7.76
N ALA A 219 7.41 -8.51 -7.42
CA ALA A 219 7.69 -8.91 -6.04
C ALA A 219 8.69 -7.96 -5.34
N GLN A 220 9.71 -7.49 -6.06
CA GLN A 220 10.71 -6.54 -5.55
C GLN A 220 10.14 -5.14 -5.28
N ALA A 221 9.00 -4.80 -5.83
CA ALA A 221 8.35 -3.50 -5.61
C ALA A 221 7.37 -3.52 -4.42
N TRP A 222 7.14 -4.69 -3.83
CA TRP A 222 6.26 -4.87 -2.68
C TRP A 222 7.04 -5.20 -1.41
N PRO A 223 6.55 -4.86 -0.21
CA PRO A 223 7.25 -5.22 1.02
C PRO A 223 7.52 -6.72 1.13
N PRO A 224 8.75 -7.14 1.49
CA PRO A 224 9.15 -8.55 1.47
C PRO A 224 8.31 -9.37 2.45
N GLY A 225 7.93 -10.57 2.03
CA GLY A 225 7.27 -11.56 2.88
C GLY A 225 8.24 -12.25 3.84
N PRO A 226 7.73 -12.95 4.87
CA PRO A 226 8.58 -13.67 5.82
C PRO A 226 9.41 -14.79 5.17
N LEU A 227 9.00 -15.33 4.03
CA LEU A 227 9.72 -16.38 3.30
C LEU A 227 10.84 -15.83 2.41
N ASP A 228 10.72 -14.61 1.92
CA ASP A 228 11.71 -13.96 1.04
C ASP A 228 13.00 -13.63 1.81
N ALA A 229 12.89 -13.40 3.12
CA ALA A 229 14.03 -13.11 4.00
C ALA A 229 14.95 -14.32 4.23
N VAL A 230 14.43 -15.55 4.08
CA VAL A 230 15.18 -16.80 4.32
C VAL A 230 16.01 -17.18 3.09
N GLN A 231 15.52 -16.90 1.89
CA GLN A 231 16.23 -17.22 0.65
C GLN A 231 17.45 -16.32 0.41
N GLN A 232 17.43 -15.07 0.87
CA GLN A 232 18.56 -14.15 0.74
C GLN A 232 19.73 -14.46 1.71
N GLN A 233 19.54 -15.28 2.74
CA GLN A 233 20.59 -15.69 3.69
C GLN A 233 21.24 -17.03 3.33
N GLY A 234 20.74 -17.76 2.35
CA GLY A 234 21.25 -19.07 1.91
C GLY A 234 22.25 -19.02 0.74
N GLU A 235 22.52 -17.86 0.15
CA GLU A 235 23.42 -17.68 -1.00
C GLU A 235 24.72 -16.93 -0.67
N THR A 236 25.21 -17.05 0.55
CA THR A 236 26.53 -16.53 0.97
C THR A 236 27.46 -17.66 1.34
#